data_6cfd7a0d397651bc69fc059bf34d8197
#
_entry.id   6cfd7a0d397651bc69fc059bf34d8197
#
_cell.length_a   1.000
_cell.length_b   1.000
_cell.length_c   1.000
_cell.angle_alpha   90.00
_cell.angle_beta   90.00
_cell.angle_gamma   90.00
#
_symmetry.space_group_name_H-M   'P 1'
#
loop_
_entity.id
_entity.type
_entity.pdbx_description
1 polymer ?
#
loop_
_entity_poly.entity_id
_entity_poly.type
_entity_poly.pdbx_seq_one_letter_code
_entity_poly.pdbx_strand_id
1 'polypeptide(L)'
;VGIAEKSQIIDGSKVAEGDVLLGLSSSGIHSNGYSLVRRVFADYTGEEVLPELEGKKLKDVLLEPTRIYVKAALPLIKEELVNGIAHITGGGFIENVPRMFSDDLAAEIDESKVPVLPIFKALEKYGEIKHEEMFEIFNMGIGLMLAVKPENVECVKELLDEPVYEIGRIVKKDGASVVIK
;
A
#
# COMPACT_ATOMS: atom_id res chain seq x y z
N VAL A 1 15.23 2.98 18.61
CA VAL A 1 15.58 1.65 19.14
C VAL A 1 14.47 1.23 20.10
N GLY A 2 13.97 0.01 19.98
CA GLY A 2 12.90 -0.54 20.81
C GLY A 2 13.19 -1.98 21.18
N ILE A 3 12.34 -2.55 22.02
CA ILE A 3 12.37 -3.94 22.43
C ILE A 3 11.02 -4.57 22.04
N ALA A 4 11.06 -5.76 21.48
CA ALA A 4 9.85 -6.55 21.16
C ALA A 4 10.07 -7.98 21.64
N GLU A 5 8.98 -8.65 22.05
CA GLU A 5 8.99 -10.07 22.36
C GLU A 5 9.21 -10.86 21.07
N LYS A 6 10.19 -11.77 21.06
CA LYS A 6 10.53 -12.57 19.89
C LYS A 6 9.34 -13.36 19.31
N SER A 7 8.46 -13.86 20.17
CA SER A 7 7.26 -14.60 19.80
C SER A 7 6.19 -13.75 19.09
N GLN A 8 6.27 -12.43 19.22
CA GLN A 8 5.31 -11.47 18.62
C GLN A 8 5.84 -10.81 17.34
N ILE A 9 7.03 -11.18 16.90
CA ILE A 9 7.60 -10.65 15.65
C ILE A 9 6.83 -11.25 14.47
N ILE A 10 6.33 -10.37 13.59
CA ILE A 10 5.73 -10.75 12.32
C ILE A 10 6.85 -10.79 11.28
N ASP A 11 7.30 -12.00 10.95
CA ASP A 11 8.41 -12.26 10.01
C ASP A 11 7.95 -12.86 8.67
N GLY A 12 6.63 -12.96 8.47
CA GLY A 12 6.02 -13.53 7.27
C GLY A 12 5.96 -15.06 7.23
N SER A 13 6.53 -15.75 8.21
CA SER A 13 6.54 -17.23 8.25
C SER A 13 5.16 -17.85 8.42
N LYS A 14 4.18 -17.08 8.89
CA LYS A 14 2.78 -17.51 9.06
C LYS A 14 1.92 -17.26 7.82
N VAL A 15 2.42 -16.50 6.83
CA VAL A 15 1.67 -16.22 5.60
C VAL A 15 1.55 -17.51 4.77
N ALA A 16 0.35 -17.77 4.29
CA ALA A 16 0.03 -19.00 3.56
C ALA A 16 -0.83 -18.72 2.33
N GLU A 17 -0.85 -19.68 1.39
CA GLU A 17 -1.78 -19.66 0.27
C GLU A 17 -3.23 -19.57 0.78
N GLY A 18 -4.00 -18.65 0.20
CA GLY A 18 -5.38 -18.36 0.58
C GLY A 18 -5.53 -17.19 1.55
N ASP A 19 -4.45 -16.69 2.17
CA ASP A 19 -4.54 -15.46 2.96
C ASP A 19 -5.05 -14.31 2.10
N VAL A 20 -5.97 -13.51 2.66
CA VAL A 20 -6.55 -12.33 2.02
C VAL A 20 -5.59 -11.15 2.19
N LEU A 21 -5.41 -10.38 1.10
CA LEU A 21 -4.65 -9.13 1.14
C LEU A 21 -5.59 -7.97 1.44
N LEU A 22 -5.41 -7.38 2.61
CA LEU A 22 -6.14 -6.19 3.06
C LEU A 22 -5.23 -4.96 2.95
N GLY A 23 -5.76 -3.90 2.35
CA GLY A 23 -5.07 -2.62 2.21
C GLY A 23 -5.64 -1.56 3.13
N LEU A 24 -4.77 -0.77 3.79
CA LEU A 24 -5.11 0.45 4.50
C LEU A 24 -4.68 1.65 3.68
N SER A 25 -5.58 2.64 3.58
CA SER A 25 -5.34 3.84 2.76
C SER A 25 -4.05 4.56 3.12
N SER A 26 -3.35 5.05 2.12
CA SER A 26 -2.35 6.11 2.29
C SER A 26 -3.03 7.48 2.42
N SER A 27 -2.31 8.45 2.97
CA SER A 27 -2.74 9.87 3.00
C SER A 27 -2.41 10.60 1.70
N GLY A 28 -1.55 10.03 0.87
CA GLY A 28 -1.02 10.62 -0.36
C GLY A 28 0.17 9.84 -0.87
N ILE A 29 1.11 10.55 -1.51
CA ILE A 29 2.36 9.98 -2.03
C ILE A 29 3.25 9.42 -0.90
N HIS A 30 3.03 9.86 0.33
CA HIS A 30 3.92 9.66 1.46
C HIS A 30 5.30 10.30 1.20
N SER A 31 6.39 9.56 1.40
CA SER A 31 7.75 10.11 1.27
C SER A 31 8.55 9.44 0.16
N ASN A 32 7.89 8.80 -0.81
CA ASN A 32 8.54 8.02 -1.86
C ASN A 32 8.21 8.55 -3.26
N GLY A 33 9.11 8.30 -4.21
CA GLY A 33 8.93 8.71 -5.61
C GLY A 33 9.09 10.22 -5.87
N TYR A 34 9.52 11.02 -4.90
CA TYR A 34 9.58 12.49 -5.03
C TYR A 34 10.57 13.01 -6.06
N SER A 35 11.60 12.24 -6.44
CA SER A 35 12.46 12.60 -7.56
C SER A 35 11.67 12.68 -8.87
N LEU A 36 10.75 11.73 -9.09
CA LEU A 36 9.86 11.72 -10.23
C LEU A 36 8.78 12.80 -10.11
N VAL A 37 8.15 12.94 -8.95
CA VAL A 37 7.14 13.97 -8.67
C VAL A 37 7.68 15.36 -8.99
N ARG A 38 8.89 15.69 -8.52
CA ARG A 38 9.54 16.98 -8.81
C ARG A 38 9.84 17.18 -10.29
N ARG A 39 10.15 16.12 -11.01
CA ARG A 39 10.38 16.20 -12.46
C ARG A 39 9.07 16.43 -13.20
N VAL A 40 8.00 15.73 -12.83
CA VAL A 40 6.67 15.87 -13.47
C VAL A 40 6.11 17.27 -13.27
N PHE A 41 6.25 17.84 -12.08
CA PHE A 41 5.70 19.15 -11.72
C PHE A 41 6.75 20.26 -11.65
N ALA A 42 7.87 20.13 -12.40
CA ALA A 42 8.97 21.09 -12.34
C ALA A 42 8.56 22.54 -12.71
N ASP A 43 7.63 22.68 -13.65
CA ASP A 43 7.15 23.98 -14.14
C ASP A 43 5.90 24.48 -13.41
N TYR A 44 5.43 23.76 -12.37
CA TYR A 44 4.27 24.13 -11.57
C TYR A 44 4.69 24.90 -10.31
N THR A 45 3.87 25.86 -9.92
CA THR A 45 4.11 26.68 -8.70
C THR A 45 3.59 26.01 -7.42
N GLY A 46 2.73 24.99 -7.60
CA GLY A 46 2.01 24.33 -6.51
C GLY A 46 0.66 24.99 -6.18
N GLU A 47 0.38 26.18 -6.71
CA GLU A 47 -0.91 26.88 -6.48
C GLU A 47 -2.01 26.39 -7.45
N GLU A 48 -1.65 25.60 -8.44
CA GLU A 48 -2.56 25.07 -9.43
C GLU A 48 -3.53 24.07 -8.82
N VAL A 49 -4.78 24.12 -9.32
CA VAL A 49 -5.82 23.15 -9.04
C VAL A 49 -6.00 22.31 -10.31
N LEU A 50 -5.36 21.16 -10.34
CA LEU A 50 -5.48 20.23 -11.47
C LEU A 50 -6.87 19.56 -11.46
N PRO A 51 -7.45 19.26 -12.65
CA PRO A 51 -8.78 18.64 -12.73
C PRO A 51 -8.92 17.37 -11.91
N GLU A 52 -7.86 16.57 -11.84
CA GLU A 52 -7.80 15.31 -11.11
C GLU A 52 -7.84 15.50 -9.58
N LEU A 53 -7.42 16.66 -9.05
CA LEU A 53 -7.23 16.89 -7.61
C LEU A 53 -8.50 17.34 -6.86
N GLU A 54 -9.67 17.25 -7.51
CA GLU A 54 -10.98 17.50 -6.86
C GLU A 54 -11.08 18.85 -6.13
N GLY A 55 -10.48 19.89 -6.70
CA GLY A 55 -10.49 21.25 -6.13
C GLY A 55 -9.38 21.55 -5.13
N LYS A 56 -8.51 20.60 -4.82
CA LYS A 56 -7.34 20.84 -3.96
C LYS A 56 -6.18 21.43 -4.76
N LYS A 57 -5.39 22.28 -4.11
CA LYS A 57 -4.14 22.78 -4.71
C LYS A 57 -3.09 21.70 -4.75
N LEU A 58 -2.27 21.71 -5.78
CA LEU A 58 -1.19 20.76 -5.99
C LEU A 58 -0.25 20.70 -4.76
N LYS A 59 0.16 21.85 -4.23
CA LYS A 59 1.03 21.92 -3.05
C LYS A 59 0.44 21.22 -1.82
N ASP A 60 -0.87 21.38 -1.57
CA ASP A 60 -1.51 20.82 -0.39
C ASP A 60 -1.53 19.29 -0.46
N VAL A 61 -1.75 18.75 -1.67
CA VAL A 61 -1.72 17.29 -1.90
C VAL A 61 -0.28 16.75 -1.85
N LEU A 62 0.70 17.48 -2.38
CA LEU A 62 2.10 17.05 -2.37
C LEU A 62 2.73 17.14 -0.97
N LEU A 63 2.26 18.02 -0.11
CA LEU A 63 2.79 18.21 1.25
C LEU A 63 2.04 17.38 2.30
N GLU A 64 1.06 16.57 1.89
CA GLU A 64 0.32 15.72 2.83
C GLU A 64 1.29 14.76 3.57
N PRO A 65 1.34 14.80 4.92
CA PRO A 65 2.27 13.99 5.68
C PRO A 65 2.03 12.49 5.51
N THR A 66 3.10 11.70 5.61
CA THR A 66 3.02 10.25 5.66
C THR A 66 2.15 9.80 6.84
N ARG A 67 1.16 8.98 6.57
CA ARG A 67 0.27 8.40 7.57
C ARG A 67 1.04 7.47 8.52
N ILE A 68 0.74 7.55 9.81
CA ILE A 68 1.30 6.70 10.86
C ILE A 68 0.33 5.54 11.12
N TYR A 69 0.77 4.31 10.84
CA TYR A 69 -0.06 3.09 10.95
C TYR A 69 0.02 2.38 12.31
N VAL A 70 0.84 2.87 13.25
CA VAL A 70 1.10 2.18 14.53
C VAL A 70 -0.19 1.88 15.30
N LYS A 71 -1.11 2.85 15.36
CA LYS A 71 -2.38 2.67 16.08
C LYS A 71 -3.30 1.63 15.43
N ALA A 72 -3.24 1.48 14.11
CA ALA A 72 -3.99 0.47 13.37
C ALA A 72 -3.35 -0.92 13.50
N ALA A 73 -2.02 -1.01 13.34
CA ALA A 73 -1.31 -2.29 13.30
C ALA A 73 -1.15 -2.97 14.66
N LEU A 74 -0.84 -2.21 15.73
CA LEU A 74 -0.55 -2.81 17.04
C LEU A 74 -1.68 -3.65 17.64
N PRO A 75 -2.97 -3.25 17.60
CA PRO A 75 -4.05 -4.10 18.06
C PRO A 75 -4.14 -5.41 17.30
N LEU A 76 -4.00 -5.37 15.97
CA LEU A 76 -4.04 -6.57 15.10
C LEU A 76 -2.92 -7.55 15.41
N ILE A 77 -1.72 -7.03 15.73
CA ILE A 77 -0.56 -7.84 16.12
C ILE A 77 -0.81 -8.51 17.48
N LYS A 78 -1.33 -7.77 18.45
CA LYS A 78 -1.61 -8.28 19.80
C LYS A 78 -2.66 -9.39 19.81
N GLU A 79 -3.68 -9.27 18.96
CA GLU A 79 -4.75 -10.25 18.80
C GLU A 79 -4.38 -11.39 17.83
N GLU A 80 -3.13 -11.40 17.32
CA GLU A 80 -2.61 -12.39 16.35
C GLU A 80 -3.49 -12.55 15.09
N LEU A 81 -4.10 -11.45 14.62
CA LEU A 81 -5.03 -11.44 13.50
C LEU A 81 -4.33 -11.35 12.14
N VAL A 82 -3.03 -10.99 12.11
CA VAL A 82 -2.27 -10.76 10.87
C VAL A 82 -1.08 -11.71 10.79
N ASN A 83 -0.87 -12.30 9.62
CA ASN A 83 0.23 -13.21 9.32
C ASN A 83 1.44 -12.48 8.70
N GLY A 84 1.19 -11.40 7.97
CA GLY A 84 2.22 -10.59 7.30
C GLY A 84 1.81 -9.13 7.21
N ILE A 85 2.78 -8.23 7.21
CA ILE A 85 2.59 -6.78 7.09
C ILE A 85 3.65 -6.23 6.15
N ALA A 86 3.21 -5.42 5.16
CA ALA A 86 4.11 -4.65 4.29
C ALA A 86 3.74 -3.16 4.33
N HIS A 87 4.69 -2.31 4.68
CA HIS A 87 4.58 -0.86 4.52
C HIS A 87 5.01 -0.51 3.10
N ILE A 88 4.10 0.03 2.30
CA ILE A 88 4.36 0.36 0.90
C ILE A 88 5.14 1.66 0.81
N THR A 89 6.40 1.53 0.47
CA THR A 89 7.39 2.60 0.38
C THR A 89 8.00 2.68 -1.02
N GLY A 90 9.24 3.15 -1.18
CA GLY A 90 9.95 3.12 -2.46
C GLY A 90 10.01 1.71 -3.04
N GLY A 91 9.79 1.58 -4.35
CA GLY A 91 9.61 0.30 -5.03
C GLY A 91 8.16 -0.19 -5.09
N GLY A 92 7.20 0.63 -4.61
CA GLY A 92 5.77 0.40 -4.76
C GLY A 92 5.31 -0.97 -4.25
N PHE A 93 4.33 -1.56 -4.91
CA PHE A 93 3.83 -2.89 -4.57
C PHE A 93 4.85 -3.98 -4.90
N ILE A 94 5.54 -3.81 -6.02
CA ILE A 94 6.41 -4.86 -6.58
C ILE A 94 7.56 -5.24 -5.65
N GLU A 95 8.19 -4.25 -4.99
CA GLU A 95 9.31 -4.50 -4.10
C GLU A 95 8.91 -4.71 -2.64
N ASN A 96 7.79 -4.13 -2.18
CA ASN A 96 7.45 -4.17 -0.76
C ASN A 96 6.56 -5.35 -0.39
N VAL A 97 5.59 -5.71 -1.23
CA VAL A 97 4.65 -6.78 -0.91
C VAL A 97 5.33 -8.15 -0.72
N PRO A 98 6.32 -8.55 -1.55
CA PRO A 98 7.01 -9.83 -1.37
C PRO A 98 7.79 -9.97 -0.06
N ARG A 99 8.10 -8.86 0.61
CA ARG A 99 8.86 -8.91 1.88
C ARG A 99 8.08 -9.54 3.04
N MET A 100 6.76 -9.70 2.88
CA MET A 100 5.92 -10.24 3.96
C MET A 100 5.59 -11.74 3.82
N PHE A 101 6.14 -12.43 2.82
CA PHE A 101 5.92 -13.87 2.62
C PHE A 101 7.14 -14.59 2.04
N SER A 102 7.11 -15.92 2.02
CA SER A 102 8.19 -16.76 1.51
C SER A 102 8.25 -16.79 -0.01
N ASP A 103 9.40 -17.18 -0.57
CA ASP A 103 9.69 -17.15 -2.01
C ASP A 103 8.83 -18.09 -2.86
N ASP A 104 8.13 -19.05 -2.27
CA ASP A 104 7.21 -19.97 -2.93
C ASP A 104 5.77 -19.43 -3.06
N LEU A 105 5.52 -18.26 -2.51
CA LEU A 105 4.25 -17.55 -2.56
C LEU A 105 4.30 -16.32 -3.48
N ALA A 106 3.13 -15.87 -3.87
CA ALA A 106 2.92 -14.65 -4.64
C ALA A 106 1.65 -13.93 -4.19
N ALA A 107 1.62 -12.61 -4.40
CA ALA A 107 0.43 -11.78 -4.22
C ALA A 107 -0.31 -11.62 -5.54
N GLU A 108 -1.58 -11.99 -5.60
CA GLU A 108 -2.50 -11.68 -6.68
C GLU A 108 -3.38 -10.51 -6.25
N ILE A 109 -3.25 -9.37 -6.93
CA ILE A 109 -3.91 -8.11 -6.58
C ILE A 109 -4.92 -7.75 -7.66
N ASP A 110 -6.15 -7.47 -7.26
CA ASP A 110 -7.22 -6.94 -8.09
C ASP A 110 -7.13 -5.41 -8.09
N GLU A 111 -6.61 -4.85 -9.18
CA GLU A 111 -6.42 -3.42 -9.32
C GLU A 111 -7.71 -2.62 -9.15
N SER A 112 -8.83 -3.17 -9.61
CA SER A 112 -10.14 -2.50 -9.53
C SER A 112 -10.58 -2.19 -8.09
N LYS A 113 -9.99 -2.89 -7.11
CA LYS A 113 -10.25 -2.71 -5.67
C LYS A 113 -9.24 -1.81 -4.96
N VAL A 114 -8.18 -1.38 -5.66
CA VAL A 114 -7.21 -0.44 -5.11
C VAL A 114 -7.82 0.96 -5.13
N PRO A 115 -7.89 1.68 -3.99
CA PRO A 115 -8.48 3.02 -3.92
C PRO A 115 -7.49 4.07 -4.42
N VAL A 116 -7.20 4.05 -5.72
CA VAL A 116 -6.20 4.94 -6.36
C VAL A 116 -6.55 6.40 -6.09
N LEU A 117 -5.66 7.08 -5.35
CA LEU A 117 -5.87 8.49 -5.00
C LEU A 117 -5.69 9.40 -6.22
N PRO A 118 -6.42 10.54 -6.27
CA PRO A 118 -6.39 11.52 -7.36
C PRO A 118 -5.00 11.95 -7.82
N ILE A 119 -4.05 12.09 -6.89
CA ILE A 119 -2.67 12.50 -7.20
C ILE A 119 -1.93 11.49 -8.08
N PHE A 120 -2.22 10.20 -7.96
CA PHE A 120 -1.58 9.18 -8.80
C PHE A 120 -2.09 9.25 -10.23
N LYS A 121 -3.37 9.56 -10.44
CA LYS A 121 -3.94 9.82 -11.76
C LYS A 121 -3.30 11.06 -12.42
N ALA A 122 -3.06 12.10 -11.63
CA ALA A 122 -2.37 13.30 -12.11
C ALA A 122 -0.92 12.97 -12.49
N LEU A 123 -0.19 12.23 -11.65
CA LEU A 123 1.20 11.84 -11.93
C LEU A 123 1.31 10.97 -13.19
N GLU A 124 0.45 9.99 -13.36
CA GLU A 124 0.38 9.12 -14.54
C GLU A 124 0.16 9.98 -15.82
N LYS A 125 -0.83 10.87 -15.78
CA LYS A 125 -1.21 11.72 -16.93
C LYS A 125 -0.15 12.75 -17.26
N TYR A 126 0.28 13.56 -16.30
CA TYR A 126 1.20 14.68 -16.56
C TYR A 126 2.66 14.22 -16.70
N GLY A 127 2.99 13.07 -16.11
CA GLY A 127 4.31 12.45 -16.23
C GLY A 127 4.46 11.52 -17.43
N GLU A 128 3.35 11.24 -18.15
CA GLU A 128 3.29 10.24 -19.21
C GLU A 128 3.90 8.89 -18.75
N ILE A 129 3.64 8.55 -17.47
CA ILE A 129 4.20 7.35 -16.82
C ILE A 129 3.32 6.16 -17.24
N LYS A 130 3.95 5.05 -17.59
CA LYS A 130 3.20 3.83 -17.90
C LYS A 130 2.49 3.33 -16.65
N HIS A 131 1.30 2.79 -16.86
CA HIS A 131 0.44 2.34 -15.78
C HIS A 131 1.13 1.32 -14.86
N GLU A 132 1.81 0.35 -15.44
CA GLU A 132 2.56 -0.67 -14.69
C GLU A 132 3.69 -0.06 -13.84
N GLU A 133 4.39 0.96 -14.37
CA GLU A 133 5.45 1.67 -13.65
C GLU A 133 4.93 2.43 -12.41
N MET A 134 3.65 2.83 -12.41
CA MET A 134 3.03 3.47 -11.25
C MET A 134 3.04 2.56 -10.02
N PHE A 135 2.77 1.27 -10.18
CA PHE A 135 2.80 0.27 -9.10
C PHE A 135 4.22 -0.14 -8.67
N GLU A 136 5.22 0.13 -9.51
CA GLU A 136 6.64 -0.06 -9.16
C GLU A 136 7.21 1.11 -8.36
N ILE A 137 6.62 2.31 -8.47
CA ILE A 137 7.16 3.53 -7.87
C ILE A 137 6.35 3.97 -6.65
N PHE A 138 5.01 3.92 -6.75
CA PHE A 138 4.09 4.54 -5.81
C PHE A 138 3.25 3.54 -5.02
N ASN A 139 2.65 4.04 -3.94
CA ASN A 139 1.73 3.27 -3.10
C ASN A 139 0.30 3.17 -3.65
N MET A 140 -0.03 3.87 -4.72
CA MET A 140 -1.33 3.89 -5.44
C MET A 140 -2.57 4.09 -4.55
N GLY A 141 -2.39 4.57 -3.32
CA GLY A 141 -3.49 4.77 -2.37
C GLY A 141 -3.52 3.76 -1.21
N ILE A 142 -2.65 2.74 -1.23
CA ILE A 142 -2.46 1.77 -0.15
C ILE A 142 -1.09 1.97 0.48
N GLY A 143 -1.04 2.43 1.73
CA GLY A 143 0.23 2.65 2.40
C GLY A 143 0.66 1.49 3.31
N LEU A 144 -0.29 0.69 3.81
CA LEU A 144 -0.01 -0.54 4.56
C LEU A 144 -0.82 -1.70 3.99
N MET A 145 -0.18 -2.83 3.79
CA MET A 145 -0.83 -4.06 3.33
C MET A 145 -0.67 -5.16 4.38
N LEU A 146 -1.74 -5.92 4.60
CA LEU A 146 -1.82 -6.99 5.59
C LEU A 146 -2.16 -8.30 4.89
N ALA A 147 -1.49 -9.39 5.25
CA ALA A 147 -1.90 -10.74 4.91
C ALA A 147 -2.67 -11.33 6.10
N VAL A 148 -3.92 -11.72 5.89
CA VAL A 148 -4.87 -12.10 6.92
C VAL A 148 -5.57 -13.40 6.54
N LYS A 149 -5.73 -14.33 7.49
CA LYS A 149 -6.53 -15.52 7.25
C LYS A 149 -7.98 -15.16 6.90
N PRO A 150 -8.63 -15.88 5.97
CA PRO A 150 -10.01 -15.58 5.57
C PRO A 150 -10.98 -15.46 6.75
N GLU A 151 -10.85 -16.32 7.76
CA GLU A 151 -11.69 -16.31 8.96
C GLU A 151 -11.50 -15.08 9.86
N ASN A 152 -10.38 -14.36 9.75
CA ASN A 152 -10.07 -13.19 10.56
C ASN A 152 -10.44 -11.87 9.87
N VAL A 153 -10.80 -11.87 8.58
CA VAL A 153 -11.03 -10.67 7.78
C VAL A 153 -12.06 -9.74 8.41
N GLU A 154 -13.21 -10.27 8.80
CA GLU A 154 -14.27 -9.46 9.41
C GLU A 154 -13.86 -8.92 10.78
N CYS A 155 -13.14 -9.71 11.60
CA CYS A 155 -12.62 -9.25 12.88
C CYS A 155 -11.61 -8.10 12.70
N VAL A 156 -10.75 -8.18 11.69
CA VAL A 156 -9.81 -7.08 11.34
C VAL A 156 -10.57 -5.82 10.95
N LYS A 157 -11.61 -5.93 10.11
CA LYS A 157 -12.43 -4.79 9.69
C LYS A 157 -13.20 -4.15 10.85
N GLU A 158 -13.73 -4.96 11.75
CA GLU A 158 -14.44 -4.48 12.95
C GLU A 158 -13.51 -3.79 13.95
N LEU A 159 -12.26 -4.26 14.06
CA LEU A 159 -11.29 -3.68 14.99
C LEU A 159 -10.71 -2.36 14.48
N LEU A 160 -10.71 -2.16 13.17
CA LEU A 160 -10.21 -0.95 12.52
C LEU A 160 -11.37 0.02 12.27
N ASP A 161 -11.35 1.18 12.93
CA ASP A 161 -12.35 2.25 12.74
C ASP A 161 -12.02 3.08 11.47
N GLU A 162 -11.84 2.36 10.34
CA GLU A 162 -11.49 2.97 9.06
C GLU A 162 -11.79 2.03 7.88
N PRO A 163 -11.85 2.54 6.63
CA PRO A 163 -12.00 1.70 5.46
C PRO A 163 -10.83 0.73 5.29
N VAL A 164 -11.16 -0.55 5.13
CA VAL A 164 -10.24 -1.65 4.83
C VAL A 164 -10.63 -2.23 3.48
N TYR A 165 -9.68 -2.32 2.57
CA TYR A 165 -9.90 -2.77 1.20
C TYR A 165 -9.39 -4.20 1.02
N GLU A 166 -10.27 -5.12 0.62
CA GLU A 166 -9.85 -6.46 0.19
C GLU A 166 -9.33 -6.38 -1.24
N ILE A 167 -8.02 -6.20 -1.40
CA ILE A 167 -7.41 -5.93 -2.69
C ILE A 167 -6.84 -7.16 -3.39
N GLY A 168 -6.85 -8.32 -2.75
CA GLY A 168 -6.29 -9.52 -3.36
C GLY A 168 -6.13 -10.68 -2.39
N ARG A 169 -5.23 -11.59 -2.75
CA ARG A 169 -4.94 -12.81 -1.96
C ARG A 169 -3.53 -13.31 -2.21
N ILE A 170 -3.05 -14.14 -1.29
CA ILE A 170 -1.81 -14.90 -1.44
C ILE A 170 -2.11 -16.19 -2.20
N VAL A 171 -1.28 -16.48 -3.18
CA VAL A 171 -1.35 -17.67 -4.04
C VAL A 171 0.00 -18.38 -4.09
N LYS A 172 0.04 -19.60 -4.59
CA LYS A 172 1.31 -20.24 -4.98
C LYS A 172 1.95 -19.42 -6.11
N LYS A 173 3.25 -19.26 -5.99
CA LYS A 173 4.02 -18.53 -7.00
C LYS A 173 4.11 -19.34 -8.30
N ASP A 174 3.70 -18.67 -9.37
CA ASP A 174 3.90 -19.12 -10.75
C ASP A 174 4.42 -17.93 -11.57
N GLY A 175 5.75 -17.74 -11.54
CA GLY A 175 6.43 -16.61 -12.17
C GLY A 175 6.70 -15.44 -11.22
N ALA A 176 6.02 -14.31 -11.39
CA ALA A 176 6.25 -13.10 -10.61
C ALA A 176 5.75 -13.24 -9.16
N SER A 177 6.41 -12.54 -8.22
CA SER A 177 5.99 -12.50 -6.81
C SER A 177 4.79 -11.59 -6.55
N VAL A 178 4.49 -10.67 -7.47
CA VAL A 178 3.29 -9.81 -7.45
C VAL A 178 2.67 -9.84 -8.84
N VAL A 179 1.39 -10.12 -8.91
CA VAL A 179 0.60 -10.10 -10.15
C VAL A 179 -0.57 -9.15 -9.92
N ILE A 180 -0.65 -8.12 -10.74
CA ILE A 180 -1.74 -7.13 -10.74
C ILE A 180 -2.65 -7.45 -11.92
N LYS A 181 -3.96 -7.55 -11.68
CA LYS A 181 -4.98 -7.95 -12.66
C LYS A 181 -6.08 -6.91 -12.76
#